data_688b085ffe210165b54ad30d4684cc86
#
_entry.id   688b085ffe210165b54ad30d4684cc86
#
_cell.length_a   1.000
_cell.length_b   1.000
_cell.length_c   1.000
_cell.angle_alpha   90.00
_cell.angle_beta   90.00
_cell.angle_gamma   90.00
#
_symmetry.space_group_name_H-M   'P 1'
#
loop_
_entity.id
_entity.type
_entity.pdbx_description
1 polymer ?
#
loop_
_entity_poly.entity_id
_entity_poly.type
_entity_poly.pdbx_seq_one_letter_code
_entity_poly.pdbx_strand_id
1 'polypeptide(L)'
;VGIIKDWDAKWYANNKNFADFLIEDNKIRKYVKSKLYTAGISKTEIERAANRVKLNIFTAKPGIVIGRGGEGVDKLKKELEKLTGKNVLINIVEVKNPETDGQLVAENIAAQLEKRISFRKAMKQSINRAMRAGSKGVKVLCSGRLGGAEIARVEGYHDGSIPLQTLRADIDYGFAEANTTYGKI
;
A
#
# COMPACT_ATOMS: atom_id res chain seq x y z
N VAL A 1 5.35 -1.77 16.22
CA VAL A 1 5.49 -3.22 16.08
C VAL A 1 5.54 -3.85 17.47
N GLY A 2 4.89 -5.02 17.63
CA GLY A 2 4.86 -5.75 18.89
C GLY A 2 3.74 -5.36 19.87
N ILE A 3 3.03 -4.25 19.64
CA ILE A 3 1.86 -3.87 20.45
C ILE A 3 0.59 -3.92 19.58
N ILE A 4 0.53 -3.17 18.48
CA ILE A 4 -0.66 -3.05 17.62
C ILE A 4 -0.41 -3.58 16.21
N LYS A 5 0.77 -3.33 15.67
CA LYS A 5 1.16 -3.76 14.31
C LYS A 5 2.05 -4.99 14.38
N ASP A 6 1.81 -5.93 13.49
CA ASP A 6 2.62 -7.13 13.29
C ASP A 6 3.50 -6.97 12.02
N TRP A 7 4.42 -7.90 11.82
CA TRP A 7 5.29 -7.93 10.64
C TRP A 7 4.55 -8.38 9.39
N ASP A 8 4.86 -7.78 8.25
CA ASP A 8 4.34 -8.21 6.96
C ASP A 8 5.06 -9.45 6.40
N ALA A 9 6.26 -9.73 6.89
CA ALA A 9 7.01 -10.94 6.59
C ALA A 9 6.93 -11.89 7.80
N LYS A 10 6.20 -12.99 7.66
CA LYS A 10 5.95 -13.98 8.73
C LYS A 10 6.72 -15.26 8.45
N TRP A 11 8.04 -15.19 8.49
CA TRP A 11 8.92 -16.32 8.27
C TRP A 11 10.26 -16.14 9.00
N TYR A 12 10.93 -17.27 9.22
CA TYR A 12 12.28 -17.33 9.76
C TYR A 12 13.21 -18.01 8.75
N ALA A 13 14.42 -17.51 8.63
CA ALA A 13 15.45 -18.11 7.79
C ALA A 13 16.83 -18.05 8.46
N ASN A 14 17.68 -19.01 8.14
CA ASN A 14 19.09 -19.01 8.54
C ASN A 14 19.84 -17.89 7.78
N ASN A 15 20.94 -17.40 8.35
CA ASN A 15 21.75 -16.32 7.78
C ASN A 15 22.14 -16.54 6.30
N LYS A 16 22.32 -17.80 5.87
CA LYS A 16 22.68 -18.14 4.49
C LYS A 16 21.55 -17.85 3.49
N ASN A 17 20.30 -18.07 3.88
CA ASN A 17 19.15 -18.00 2.98
C ASN A 17 18.31 -16.72 3.20
N PHE A 18 18.64 -15.93 4.23
CA PHE A 18 17.85 -14.74 4.60
C PHE A 18 17.83 -13.70 3.49
N ALA A 19 18.99 -13.42 2.90
CA ALA A 19 19.12 -12.42 1.83
C ALA A 19 18.30 -12.81 0.59
N ASP A 20 18.35 -14.08 0.20
CA ASP A 20 17.63 -14.57 -0.98
C ASP A 20 16.11 -14.49 -0.78
N PHE A 21 15.63 -14.86 0.40
CA PHE A 21 14.20 -14.77 0.72
C PHE A 21 13.72 -13.32 0.78
N LEU A 22 14.52 -12.41 1.31
CA LEU A 22 14.19 -10.99 1.35
C LEU A 22 14.11 -10.38 -0.05
N ILE A 23 15.06 -10.71 -0.92
CA ILE A 23 15.06 -10.27 -2.32
C ILE A 23 13.85 -10.82 -3.07
N GLU A 24 13.53 -12.09 -2.84
CA GLU A 24 12.35 -12.75 -3.43
C GLU A 24 11.06 -12.08 -2.98
N ASP A 25 10.90 -11.80 -1.67
CA ASP A 25 9.75 -11.09 -1.13
C ASP A 25 9.58 -9.70 -1.75
N ASN A 26 10.66 -8.95 -1.90
CA ASN A 26 10.61 -7.63 -2.54
C ASN A 26 10.20 -7.71 -4.01
N LYS A 27 10.68 -8.73 -4.75
CA LYS A 27 10.25 -8.99 -6.13
C LYS A 27 8.77 -9.31 -6.19
N ILE A 28 8.26 -10.17 -5.30
CA ILE A 28 6.84 -10.53 -5.20
C ILE A 28 5.99 -9.28 -4.93
N ARG A 29 6.34 -8.49 -3.90
CA ARG A 29 5.60 -7.28 -3.53
C ARG A 29 5.53 -6.28 -4.67
N LYS A 30 6.65 -6.00 -5.32
CA LYS A 30 6.71 -5.08 -6.47
C LYS A 30 5.88 -5.59 -7.65
N TYR A 31 5.97 -6.89 -7.94
CA TYR A 31 5.22 -7.51 -9.02
C TYR A 31 3.70 -7.44 -8.78
N VAL A 32 3.25 -7.86 -7.61
CA VAL A 32 1.84 -7.80 -7.21
C VAL A 32 1.32 -6.37 -7.26
N LYS A 33 2.08 -5.40 -6.73
CA LYS A 33 1.70 -3.99 -6.73
C LYS A 33 1.58 -3.41 -8.16
N SER A 34 2.54 -3.72 -9.04
CA SER A 34 2.50 -3.24 -10.43
C SER A 34 1.35 -3.83 -11.25
N LYS A 35 1.08 -5.12 -11.05
CA LYS A 35 0.06 -5.84 -11.79
C LYS A 35 -1.37 -5.46 -11.36
N LEU A 36 -1.56 -5.27 -10.06
CA LEU A 36 -2.86 -5.04 -9.43
C LEU A 36 -3.04 -3.61 -8.88
N TYR A 37 -2.33 -2.64 -9.46
CA TYR A 37 -2.40 -1.24 -9.00
C TYR A 37 -3.83 -0.68 -8.96
N THR A 38 -4.65 -1.03 -9.95
CA THR A 38 -6.06 -0.59 -10.06
C THR A 38 -6.99 -1.21 -9.01
N ALA A 39 -6.59 -2.33 -8.42
CA ALA A 39 -7.36 -2.99 -7.38
C ALA A 39 -7.21 -2.32 -6.00
N GLY A 40 -6.23 -1.42 -5.82
CA GLY A 40 -5.97 -0.74 -4.56
C GLY A 40 -5.43 -1.72 -3.51
N ILE A 41 -4.15 -2.07 -3.61
CA ILE A 41 -3.49 -2.96 -2.64
C ILE A 41 -2.94 -2.12 -1.50
N SER A 42 -3.44 -2.38 -0.29
CA SER A 42 -2.97 -1.76 0.94
C SER A 42 -1.64 -2.37 1.37
N LYS A 43 -1.62 -3.65 1.69
CA LYS A 43 -0.42 -4.38 2.10
C LYS A 43 -0.44 -5.81 1.58
N THR A 44 0.74 -6.44 1.61
CA THR A 44 0.93 -7.84 1.23
C THR A 44 1.72 -8.53 2.33
N GLU A 45 1.10 -9.50 3.01
CA GLU A 45 1.77 -10.34 3.99
C GLU A 45 2.28 -11.62 3.34
N ILE A 46 3.48 -12.03 3.70
CA ILE A 46 4.15 -13.21 3.13
C ILE A 46 4.50 -14.17 4.26
N GLU A 47 3.94 -15.38 4.19
CA GLU A 47 4.26 -16.48 5.08
C GLU A 47 5.04 -17.54 4.30
N ARG A 48 6.09 -18.09 4.88
CA ARG A 48 6.89 -19.14 4.26
C ARG A 48 6.91 -20.39 5.13
N ALA A 49 6.61 -21.51 4.54
CA ALA A 49 6.68 -22.81 5.18
C ALA A 49 7.33 -23.81 4.22
N ALA A 50 8.57 -24.20 4.50
CA ALA A 50 9.37 -25.11 3.67
C ALA A 50 9.39 -24.68 2.19
N ASN A 51 8.74 -25.42 1.29
CA ASN A 51 8.68 -25.14 -0.15
C ASN A 51 7.39 -24.42 -0.60
N ARG A 52 6.63 -23.84 0.33
CA ARG A 52 5.39 -23.14 0.03
C ARG A 52 5.48 -21.68 0.46
N VAL A 53 5.00 -20.79 -0.40
CA VAL A 53 4.87 -19.38 -0.09
C VAL A 53 3.38 -19.04 -0.04
N LYS A 54 2.89 -18.59 1.11
CA LYS A 54 1.51 -18.13 1.27
C LYS A 54 1.50 -16.61 1.24
N LEU A 55 0.69 -16.06 0.36
CA LEU A 55 0.57 -14.63 0.11
C LEU A 55 -0.83 -14.16 0.50
N ASN A 56 -0.91 -13.30 1.53
CA ASN A 56 -2.15 -12.64 1.89
C ASN A 56 -2.13 -11.22 1.29
N ILE A 57 -3.02 -10.96 0.33
CA ILE A 57 -3.13 -9.67 -0.36
C ILE A 57 -4.33 -8.91 0.21
N PHE A 58 -4.07 -7.77 0.84
CA PHE A 58 -5.10 -6.86 1.33
C PHE A 58 -5.47 -5.85 0.26
N THR A 59 -6.71 -5.89 -0.21
CA THR A 59 -7.18 -5.07 -1.33
C THR A 59 -8.51 -4.39 -1.02
N ALA A 60 -8.69 -3.19 -1.58
CA ALA A 60 -9.97 -2.47 -1.51
C ALA A 60 -11.03 -3.07 -2.47
N LYS A 61 -10.58 -3.72 -3.56
CA LYS A 61 -11.48 -4.24 -4.60
C LYS A 61 -11.14 -5.70 -4.92
N PRO A 62 -11.56 -6.65 -4.08
CA PRO A 62 -11.24 -8.07 -4.24
C PRO A 62 -11.73 -8.64 -5.58
N GLY A 63 -12.87 -8.18 -6.09
CA GLY A 63 -13.42 -8.63 -7.36
C GLY A 63 -12.51 -8.40 -8.57
N ILE A 64 -11.70 -7.33 -8.57
CA ILE A 64 -10.72 -7.06 -9.64
C ILE A 64 -9.58 -8.07 -9.59
N VAL A 65 -9.15 -8.44 -8.39
CA VAL A 65 -8.06 -9.42 -8.19
C VAL A 65 -8.51 -10.83 -8.55
N ILE A 66 -9.73 -11.20 -8.14
CA ILE A 66 -10.29 -12.53 -8.40
C ILE A 66 -10.56 -12.71 -9.89
N GLY A 67 -11.12 -11.69 -10.55
CA GLY A 67 -11.51 -11.76 -11.96
C GLY A 67 -12.72 -12.64 -12.19
N ARG A 68 -13.09 -12.82 -13.45
CA ARG A 68 -14.22 -13.68 -13.83
C ARG A 68 -13.88 -15.15 -13.57
N GLY A 69 -14.69 -15.83 -12.76
CA GLY A 69 -14.51 -17.26 -12.46
C GLY A 69 -13.21 -17.64 -11.76
N GLY A 70 -12.46 -16.67 -11.19
CA GLY A 70 -11.18 -16.94 -10.51
C GLY A 70 -9.94 -16.92 -11.42
N GLU A 71 -10.10 -16.69 -12.73
CA GLU A 71 -8.97 -16.67 -13.68
C GLU A 71 -7.86 -15.69 -13.32
N GLY A 72 -8.22 -14.55 -12.68
CA GLY A 72 -7.24 -13.53 -12.27
C GLY A 72 -6.24 -14.08 -11.25
N VAL A 73 -6.74 -14.78 -10.24
CA VAL A 73 -5.91 -15.41 -9.20
C VAL A 73 -5.07 -16.53 -9.77
N ASP A 74 -5.64 -17.38 -10.65
CA ASP A 74 -4.92 -18.50 -11.26
C ASP A 74 -3.78 -18.03 -12.17
N LYS A 75 -3.99 -16.96 -12.94
CA LYS A 75 -2.96 -16.33 -13.75
C LYS A 75 -1.84 -15.75 -12.87
N LEU A 76 -2.22 -15.01 -11.84
CA LEU A 76 -1.27 -14.42 -10.89
C LEU A 76 -0.46 -15.51 -10.17
N LYS A 77 -1.11 -16.60 -9.75
CA LYS A 77 -0.46 -17.74 -9.13
C LYS A 77 0.60 -18.36 -10.04
N LYS A 78 0.25 -18.68 -11.28
CA LYS A 78 1.18 -19.25 -12.27
C LYS A 78 2.38 -18.33 -12.55
N GLU A 79 2.15 -17.02 -12.62
CA GLU A 79 3.20 -16.03 -12.85
C GLU A 79 4.15 -15.94 -11.63
N LEU A 80 3.61 -15.95 -10.40
CA LEU A 80 4.41 -15.95 -9.18
C LEU A 80 5.17 -17.27 -8.99
N GLU A 81 4.60 -18.41 -9.32
CA GLU A 81 5.28 -19.70 -9.29
C GLU A 81 6.49 -19.74 -10.27
N LYS A 82 6.35 -19.11 -11.44
CA LYS A 82 7.48 -18.94 -12.38
C LYS A 82 8.58 -18.03 -11.84
N LEU A 83 8.22 -16.98 -11.08
CA LEU A 83 9.17 -16.04 -10.50
C LEU A 83 9.93 -16.63 -9.31
N THR A 84 9.27 -17.46 -8.50
CA THR A 84 9.82 -17.99 -7.25
C THR A 84 10.34 -19.40 -7.36
N GLY A 85 9.90 -20.17 -8.38
CA GLY A 85 10.19 -21.60 -8.49
C GLY A 85 9.56 -22.45 -7.38
N LYS A 86 8.63 -21.89 -6.60
CA LYS A 86 7.97 -22.53 -5.44
C LYS A 86 6.46 -22.54 -5.62
N ASN A 87 5.80 -23.42 -4.87
CA ASN A 87 4.35 -23.44 -4.86
C ASN A 87 3.80 -22.22 -4.11
N VAL A 88 2.94 -21.42 -4.76
CA VAL A 88 2.38 -20.19 -4.21
C VAL A 88 0.90 -20.38 -3.91
N LEU A 89 0.49 -20.05 -2.69
CA LEU A 89 -0.90 -19.98 -2.27
C LEU A 89 -1.29 -18.51 -2.10
N ILE A 90 -2.33 -18.07 -2.81
CA ILE A 90 -2.81 -16.70 -2.73
C ILE A 90 -4.11 -16.66 -1.93
N ASN A 91 -4.14 -15.82 -0.91
CA ASN A 91 -5.33 -15.50 -0.14
C ASN A 91 -5.63 -14.01 -0.30
N ILE A 92 -6.88 -13.68 -0.60
CA ILE A 92 -7.33 -12.30 -0.80
C ILE A 92 -8.15 -11.88 0.41
N VAL A 93 -7.75 -10.78 1.03
CA VAL A 93 -8.42 -10.19 2.18
C VAL A 93 -8.96 -8.82 1.80
N GLU A 94 -10.24 -8.61 2.02
CA GLU A 94 -10.87 -7.33 1.76
C GLU A 94 -10.55 -6.31 2.85
N VAL A 95 -10.17 -5.09 2.44
CA VAL A 95 -10.04 -3.94 3.33
C VAL A 95 -11.42 -3.30 3.48
N LYS A 96 -12.03 -3.45 4.68
CA LYS A 96 -13.39 -2.96 4.95
C LYS A 96 -13.58 -1.47 4.68
N ASN A 97 -12.62 -0.65 5.13
CA ASN A 97 -12.68 0.80 5.02
C ASN A 97 -11.44 1.34 4.30
N PRO A 98 -11.41 1.39 2.96
CA PRO A 98 -10.24 1.86 2.21
C PRO A 98 -9.95 3.36 2.42
N GLU A 99 -10.91 4.14 2.90
CA GLU A 99 -10.72 5.57 3.18
C GLU A 99 -10.03 5.86 4.53
N THR A 100 -9.89 4.85 5.39
CA THR A 100 -9.11 4.96 6.64
C THR A 100 -7.73 4.34 6.53
N ASP A 101 -7.45 3.63 5.44
CA ASP A 101 -6.15 2.99 5.18
C ASP A 101 -5.16 4.02 4.65
N GLY A 102 -4.05 4.21 5.37
CA GLY A 102 -3.06 5.23 5.04
C GLY A 102 -2.45 5.08 3.65
N GLN A 103 -2.16 3.84 3.22
CA GLN A 103 -1.54 3.58 1.92
C GLN A 103 -2.51 3.87 0.76
N LEU A 104 -3.76 3.45 0.89
CA LEU A 104 -4.79 3.68 -0.14
C LEU A 104 -5.14 5.16 -0.28
N VAL A 105 -5.20 5.89 0.84
CA VAL A 105 -5.40 7.35 0.83
C VAL A 105 -4.24 8.06 0.15
N ALA A 106 -2.98 7.69 0.45
CA ALA A 106 -1.81 8.26 -0.18
C ALA A 106 -1.80 8.03 -1.71
N GLU A 107 -2.11 6.81 -2.15
CA GLU A 107 -2.21 6.48 -3.58
C GLU A 107 -3.35 7.22 -4.29
N ASN A 108 -4.47 7.42 -3.61
CA ASN A 108 -5.58 8.21 -4.16
C ASN A 108 -5.17 9.67 -4.37
N ILE A 109 -4.44 10.26 -3.42
CA ILE A 109 -3.91 11.62 -3.55
C ILE A 109 -2.91 11.67 -4.72
N ALA A 110 -1.98 10.73 -4.81
CA ALA A 110 -1.03 10.64 -5.91
C ALA A 110 -1.72 10.56 -7.29
N ALA A 111 -2.72 9.70 -7.42
CA ALA A 111 -3.50 9.57 -8.65
C ALA A 111 -4.28 10.85 -9.02
N GLN A 112 -4.74 11.62 -8.02
CA GLN A 112 -5.36 12.93 -8.27
C GLN A 112 -4.35 13.97 -8.75
N LEU A 113 -3.12 13.97 -8.19
CA LEU A 113 -2.05 14.86 -8.61
C LEU A 113 -1.60 14.57 -10.05
N GLU A 114 -1.51 13.30 -10.45
CA GLU A 114 -1.23 12.89 -11.84
C GLU A 114 -2.31 13.37 -12.81
N LYS A 115 -3.56 13.42 -12.38
CA LYS A 115 -4.69 13.99 -13.13
C LYS A 115 -4.73 15.53 -13.12
N ARG A 116 -3.67 16.19 -12.64
CA ARG A 116 -3.54 17.65 -12.55
C ARG A 116 -4.58 18.32 -11.66
N ILE A 117 -5.12 17.63 -10.67
CA ILE A 117 -6.00 18.24 -9.65
C ILE A 117 -5.10 19.05 -8.71
N SER A 118 -5.57 20.20 -8.28
CA SER A 118 -4.86 21.03 -7.30
C SER A 118 -4.54 20.23 -6.03
N PHE A 119 -3.30 20.23 -5.61
CA PHE A 119 -2.83 19.48 -4.43
C PHE A 119 -3.61 19.86 -3.16
N ARG A 120 -3.95 21.17 -2.98
CA ARG A 120 -4.74 21.64 -1.84
C ARG A 120 -6.14 21.01 -1.82
N LYS A 121 -6.77 20.90 -2.99
CA LYS A 121 -8.09 20.26 -3.12
C LYS A 121 -7.99 18.76 -2.84
N ALA A 122 -7.00 18.10 -3.42
CA ALA A 122 -6.78 16.66 -3.23
C ALA A 122 -6.56 16.30 -1.75
N MET A 123 -5.68 17.04 -1.05
CA MET A 123 -5.40 16.84 0.36
C MET A 123 -6.63 17.06 1.24
N LYS A 124 -7.31 18.20 1.10
CA LYS A 124 -8.50 18.53 1.92
C LYS A 124 -9.64 17.54 1.67
N GLN A 125 -9.86 17.14 0.42
CA GLN A 125 -10.90 16.16 0.08
C GLN A 125 -10.61 14.79 0.70
N SER A 126 -9.35 14.34 0.68
CA SER A 126 -8.95 13.07 1.27
C SER A 126 -9.07 13.08 2.79
N ILE A 127 -8.69 14.19 3.45
CA ILE A 127 -8.87 14.37 4.90
C ILE A 127 -10.34 14.29 5.27
N ASN A 128 -11.20 15.04 4.57
CA ASN A 128 -12.63 15.05 4.84
C ASN A 128 -13.28 13.67 4.66
N ARG A 129 -12.84 12.89 3.66
CA ARG A 129 -13.32 11.51 3.46
C ARG A 129 -12.90 10.59 4.59
N ALA A 130 -11.64 10.63 4.97
CA ALA A 130 -11.12 9.79 6.06
C ALA A 130 -11.79 10.14 7.41
N MET A 131 -12.02 11.41 7.71
CA MET A 131 -12.74 11.82 8.92
C MET A 131 -14.20 11.36 8.91
N ARG A 132 -14.89 11.44 7.77
CA ARG A 132 -16.25 10.90 7.62
C ARG A 132 -16.31 9.38 7.75
N ALA A 133 -15.25 8.69 7.33
CA ALA A 133 -15.12 7.24 7.48
C ALA A 133 -14.83 6.79 8.93
N GLY A 134 -14.69 7.73 9.87
CA GLY A 134 -14.54 7.47 11.30
C GLY A 134 -13.09 7.50 11.82
N SER A 135 -12.15 8.06 11.07
CA SER A 135 -10.78 8.30 11.56
C SER A 135 -10.80 9.35 12.68
N LYS A 136 -10.03 9.15 13.75
CA LYS A 136 -9.89 10.12 14.86
C LYS A 136 -9.04 11.34 14.49
N GLY A 137 -8.20 11.20 13.49
CA GLY A 137 -7.36 12.26 12.97
C GLY A 137 -6.60 11.81 11.74
N VAL A 138 -6.28 12.76 10.87
CA VAL A 138 -5.57 12.53 9.62
C VAL A 138 -4.53 13.62 9.42
N LYS A 139 -3.32 13.25 9.05
CA LYS A 139 -2.25 14.17 8.65
C LYS A 139 -1.74 13.80 7.28
N VAL A 140 -1.78 14.75 6.36
CA VAL A 140 -1.28 14.57 4.99
C VAL A 140 -0.16 15.56 4.75
N LEU A 141 0.95 15.08 4.18
CA LEU A 141 2.09 15.90 3.75
C LEU A 141 2.30 15.64 2.26
N CYS A 142 2.43 16.71 1.49
CA CYS A 142 2.85 16.64 0.09
C CYS A 142 4.15 17.43 -0.07
N SER A 143 5.14 16.83 -0.72
CA SER A 143 6.44 17.43 -0.95
C SER A 143 6.85 17.32 -2.42
N GLY A 144 7.52 18.36 -2.93
CA GLY A 144 7.97 18.44 -4.30
C GLY A 144 7.64 19.77 -4.96
N ARG A 145 7.62 19.79 -6.29
CA ARG A 145 7.27 20.99 -7.10
C ARG A 145 5.75 21.17 -7.14
N LEU A 146 5.17 21.58 -6.02
CA LEU A 146 3.72 21.72 -5.85
C LEU A 146 3.16 22.82 -6.76
N GLY A 147 2.19 22.44 -7.60
CA GLY A 147 1.60 23.34 -8.57
C GLY A 147 2.52 23.78 -9.71
N GLY A 148 3.63 23.08 -9.95
CA GLY A 148 4.62 23.40 -10.99
C GLY A 148 5.63 24.47 -10.56
N ALA A 149 5.71 24.82 -9.27
CA ALA A 149 6.70 25.77 -8.77
C ALA A 149 8.15 25.30 -9.06
N GLU A 150 9.05 26.23 -9.35
CA GLU A 150 10.47 25.89 -9.62
C GLU A 150 11.17 25.36 -8.38
N ILE A 151 10.88 25.93 -7.22
CA ILE A 151 11.44 25.50 -5.94
C ILE A 151 10.48 24.51 -5.29
N ALA A 152 11.01 23.33 -4.95
CA ALA A 152 10.27 22.32 -4.20
C ALA A 152 9.96 22.81 -2.78
N ARG A 153 8.77 22.50 -2.30
CA ARG A 153 8.36 22.80 -0.93
C ARG A 153 7.52 21.68 -0.34
N VAL A 154 7.34 21.71 0.95
CA VAL A 154 6.50 20.78 1.70
C VAL A 154 5.29 21.54 2.20
N GLU A 155 4.09 21.05 1.90
CA GLU A 155 2.84 21.55 2.47
C GLU A 155 2.13 20.42 3.21
N GLY A 156 1.58 20.73 4.38
CA GLY A 156 0.89 19.76 5.24
C GLY A 156 -0.44 20.29 5.72
N TYR A 157 -1.43 19.41 5.76
CA TYR A 157 -2.71 19.63 6.40
C TYR A 157 -2.97 18.51 7.39
N HIS A 158 -3.61 18.84 8.49
CA HIS A 158 -4.04 17.88 9.49
C HIS A 158 -5.42 18.26 10.03
N ASP A 159 -6.13 17.27 10.48
CA ASP A 159 -7.41 17.42 11.15
C ASP A 159 -7.55 16.33 12.22
N GLY A 160 -8.17 16.66 13.35
CA GLY A 160 -8.33 15.75 14.47
C GLY A 160 -7.05 15.51 15.28
N SER A 161 -7.02 14.42 16.04
CA SER A 161 -5.94 14.07 16.98
C SER A 161 -5.07 12.95 16.44
N ILE A 162 -3.74 13.19 16.38
CA ILE A 162 -2.76 12.19 15.92
C ILE A 162 -1.61 12.16 16.93
N PRO A 163 -1.74 11.40 18.02
CA PRO A 163 -0.73 11.34 19.08
C PRO A 163 0.46 10.48 18.67
N LEU A 164 1.44 11.06 17.98
CA LEU A 164 2.63 10.34 17.49
C LEU A 164 3.51 9.80 18.63
N GLN A 165 3.47 10.40 19.81
CA GLN A 165 4.21 9.95 20.99
C GLN A 165 3.61 8.69 21.64
N THR A 166 2.35 8.41 21.39
CA THR A 166 1.65 7.27 22.02
C THR A 166 1.88 6.01 21.20
N LEU A 167 2.78 5.13 21.64
CA LEU A 167 3.16 3.91 20.91
C LEU A 167 2.00 2.92 20.69
N ARG A 168 1.01 2.89 21.59
CA ARG A 168 -0.17 2.04 21.44
C ARG A 168 -1.33 2.67 20.66
N ALA A 169 -1.18 3.91 20.18
CA ALA A 169 -2.17 4.51 19.28
C ALA A 169 -2.13 3.78 17.93
N ASP A 170 -3.28 3.38 17.43
CA ASP A 170 -3.38 2.74 16.12
C ASP A 170 -3.30 3.83 15.04
N ILE A 171 -2.08 4.10 14.61
CA ILE A 171 -1.76 5.06 13.54
C ILE A 171 -1.26 4.29 12.36
N ASP A 172 -1.95 4.42 11.24
CA ASP A 172 -1.52 3.87 9.97
C ASP A 172 -0.70 4.89 9.18
N TYR A 173 0.23 4.40 8.36
CA TYR A 173 1.12 5.23 7.55
C TYR A 173 1.11 4.75 6.11
N GLY A 174 0.96 5.68 5.18
CA GLY A 174 1.04 5.41 3.75
C GLY A 174 1.98 6.37 3.05
N PHE A 175 2.70 5.86 2.06
CA PHE A 175 3.59 6.63 1.20
C PHE A 175 3.30 6.31 -0.26
N ALA A 176 3.16 7.35 -1.09
CA ALA A 176 2.99 7.21 -2.52
C ALA A 176 3.70 8.34 -3.26
N GLU A 177 4.17 8.06 -4.45
CA GLU A 177 4.79 9.03 -5.36
C GLU A 177 3.88 9.26 -6.57
N ALA A 178 3.62 10.52 -6.89
CA ALA A 178 2.94 10.93 -8.11
C ALA A 178 3.96 11.38 -9.16
N ASN A 179 3.91 10.81 -10.36
CA ASN A 179 4.75 11.23 -11.48
C ASN A 179 4.05 12.36 -12.24
N THR A 180 4.45 13.58 -11.99
CA THR A 180 3.91 14.76 -12.68
C THR A 180 4.83 15.21 -13.82
N THR A 181 4.33 16.10 -14.68
CA THR A 181 5.13 16.70 -15.76
C THR A 181 6.34 17.49 -15.25
N TYR A 182 6.31 17.95 -14.00
CA TYR A 182 7.39 18.73 -13.38
C TYR A 182 8.30 17.91 -12.47
N GLY A 183 8.08 16.60 -12.38
CA GLY A 183 8.84 15.69 -11.54
C GLY A 183 7.96 14.91 -10.57
N LYS A 184 8.58 14.28 -9.58
CA LYS A 184 7.86 13.51 -8.55
C LYS A 184 7.37 14.40 -7.41
N ILE A 185 6.17 14.13 -6.96
CA ILE A 185 5.56 14.69 -5.76
C ILE A 185 5.21 13.55 -4.83
#